data_2360945a65b888d5a81055f75cc24dbb
#
_entry.id   2360945a65b888d5a81055f75cc24dbb
#
_cell.length_a   1.000
_cell.length_b   1.000
_cell.length_c   1.000
_cell.angle_alpha   90.00
_cell.angle_beta   90.00
_cell.angle_gamma   90.00
#
_symmetry.space_group_name_H-M   'P 1'
#
loop_
_entity.id
_entity.type
_entity.pdbx_description
1 polymer ?
#
loop_
_entity_poly.entity_id
_entity_poly.type
_entity_poly.pdbx_seq_one_letter_code
_entity_poly.pdbx_strand_id
1 'polypeptide(L)'
;LEVANLLEEVIVTTGYGTQEKRDVTGAVTVIDAEDLVAIPATTFAQQLQGRASGVNIINDATPGGEATVRIRGFGTVGNNSPLYVIDGVPSDSQANLNPSDIETIQVLKDASAASIYGARAGNGVIVVTTKKGKLGKPKIKFSTYHGTQNAAKDVDALNARDLGEYLYFADV
;
A
#
# COMPACT_ATOMS: atom_id res chain seq x y z
N LEU A 1 31.70 10.74 28.79
CA LEU A 1 30.36 10.99 28.21
C LEU A 1 30.26 10.21 26.90
N GLU A 2 29.97 8.90 27.03
CA GLU A 2 29.58 8.08 25.89
C GLU A 2 28.12 8.41 25.56
N VAL A 3 27.92 9.10 24.47
CA VAL A 3 26.63 9.19 23.82
C VAL A 3 26.40 7.82 23.18
N ALA A 4 25.73 6.92 23.89
CA ALA A 4 25.20 5.70 23.30
C ALA A 4 24.22 6.14 22.22
N ASN A 5 24.68 6.09 20.97
CA ASN A 5 23.86 6.28 19.79
C ASN A 5 22.96 5.02 19.70
N LEU A 6 21.83 5.05 20.39
CA LEU A 6 20.78 4.06 20.25
C LEU A 6 20.18 4.25 18.85
N LEU A 7 20.89 3.73 17.84
CA LEU A 7 20.30 3.48 16.54
C LEU A 7 19.20 2.46 16.80
N GLU A 8 17.99 2.89 16.70
CA GLU A 8 16.82 2.04 16.78
C GLU A 8 16.97 0.96 15.70
N GLU A 9 17.18 -0.27 16.15
CA GLU A 9 17.49 -1.41 15.30
C GLU A 9 16.23 -1.75 14.50
N VAL A 10 16.24 -1.45 13.22
CA VAL A 10 15.11 -1.75 12.35
C VAL A 10 15.09 -3.24 12.04
N ILE A 11 14.16 -3.95 12.64
CA ILE A 11 13.95 -5.38 12.44
C ILE A 11 13.07 -5.57 11.21
N VAL A 12 13.56 -6.37 10.26
CA VAL A 12 12.83 -6.74 9.04
C VAL A 12 12.26 -8.15 9.22
N THR A 13 10.97 -8.30 9.02
CA THR A 13 10.34 -9.62 9.02
C THR A 13 10.53 -10.27 7.65
N THR A 14 11.31 -11.33 7.58
CA THR A 14 11.54 -12.10 6.35
C THR A 14 10.87 -13.47 6.47
N GLY A 15 9.79 -13.68 5.74
CA GLY A 15 9.08 -14.96 5.73
C GLY A 15 8.60 -15.39 7.11
N TYR A 16 9.23 -16.42 7.66
CA TYR A 16 8.91 -16.98 8.97
C TYR A 16 9.87 -16.54 10.08
N GLY A 17 10.78 -15.57 9.81
CA GLY A 17 11.79 -15.09 10.75
C GLY A 17 11.93 -13.58 10.75
N THR A 18 12.65 -13.08 11.74
CA THR A 18 13.05 -11.67 11.84
C THR A 18 14.55 -11.57 11.62
N GLN A 19 15.00 -10.65 10.77
CA GLN A 19 16.41 -10.34 10.51
C GLN A 19 16.64 -8.84 10.66
N GLU A 20 17.86 -8.46 10.97
CA GLU A 20 18.26 -7.06 10.95
C GLU A 20 18.28 -6.54 9.51
N LYS A 21 17.81 -5.31 9.30
CA LYS A 21 17.77 -4.68 7.96
C LYS A 21 19.11 -4.73 7.23
N ARG A 22 20.22 -4.64 7.96
CA ARG A 22 21.59 -4.70 7.40
C ARG A 22 21.97 -6.07 6.85
N ASP A 23 21.32 -7.14 7.31
CA ASP A 23 21.60 -8.51 6.88
C ASP A 23 20.75 -8.91 5.66
N VAL A 24 19.75 -8.08 5.30
CA VAL A 24 18.93 -8.30 4.12
C VAL A 24 19.61 -7.68 2.91
N THR A 25 20.14 -8.52 2.03
CA THR A 25 20.85 -8.11 0.80
C THR A 25 19.95 -7.53 -0.29
N GLY A 26 18.63 -7.61 -0.14
CA GLY A 26 17.64 -7.10 -1.10
C GLY A 26 17.20 -5.65 -0.84
N ALA A 27 16.66 -4.97 -1.86
CA ALA A 27 16.08 -3.63 -1.71
C ALA A 27 14.76 -3.71 -0.92
N VAL A 28 14.84 -3.54 0.39
CA VAL A 28 13.70 -3.49 1.31
C VAL A 28 13.47 -2.05 1.76
N THR A 29 12.24 -1.59 1.64
CA THR A 29 11.81 -0.32 2.24
C THR A 29 10.92 -0.64 3.44
N VAL A 30 11.27 -0.11 4.60
CA VAL A 30 10.48 -0.22 5.84
C VAL A 30 9.82 1.12 6.08
N ILE A 31 8.54 1.10 6.43
CA ILE A 31 7.72 2.27 6.76
C ILE A 31 7.04 1.98 8.09
N ASP A 32 7.25 2.85 9.05
CA ASP A 32 6.70 2.69 10.40
C ASP A 32 5.29 3.30 10.51
N ALA A 33 4.53 2.83 11.49
CA ALA A 33 3.15 3.29 11.71
C ALA A 33 3.03 4.81 11.91
N GLU A 34 4.04 5.43 12.53
CA GLU A 34 4.05 6.87 12.79
C GLU A 34 4.05 7.68 11.49
N ASP A 35 4.77 7.19 10.50
CA ASP A 35 4.80 7.79 9.17
C ASP A 35 3.47 7.63 8.43
N LEU A 36 2.74 6.55 8.67
CA LEU A 36 1.46 6.28 7.99
C LEU A 36 0.34 7.17 8.50
N VAL A 37 0.27 7.41 9.80
CA VAL A 37 -0.81 8.20 10.45
C VAL A 37 -0.76 9.68 10.08
N ALA A 38 0.37 10.18 9.59
CA ALA A 38 0.55 11.60 9.27
C ALA A 38 -0.37 12.12 8.14
N ILE A 39 -0.93 11.24 7.32
CA ILE A 39 -1.84 11.61 6.23
C ILE A 39 -3.19 10.90 6.45
N PRO A 40 -4.29 11.64 6.60
CA PRO A 40 -5.61 11.04 6.63
C PRO A 40 -5.93 10.45 5.26
N ALA A 41 -5.86 9.13 5.14
CA ALA A 41 -6.18 8.40 3.93
C ALA A 41 -7.24 7.34 4.24
N THR A 42 -8.17 7.17 3.33
CA THR A 42 -9.27 6.22 3.50
C THR A 42 -8.85 4.78 3.26
N THR A 43 -7.77 4.56 2.50
CA THR A 43 -7.26 3.23 2.18
C THR A 43 -5.78 3.09 2.55
N PHE A 44 -5.40 1.87 2.91
CA PHE A 44 -4.01 1.48 3.16
C PHE A 44 -3.07 1.87 2.00
N ALA A 45 -3.49 1.62 0.76
CA ALA A 45 -2.68 1.94 -0.41
C ALA A 45 -2.39 3.45 -0.52
N GLN A 46 -3.37 4.31 -0.26
CA GLN A 46 -3.17 5.76 -0.30
C GLN A 46 -2.12 6.23 0.71
N GLN A 47 -2.01 5.58 1.86
CA GLN A 47 -0.99 5.92 2.86
C GLN A 47 0.43 5.58 2.41
N LEU A 48 0.59 4.59 1.53
CA LEU A 48 1.89 4.22 0.95
C LEU A 48 2.36 5.19 -0.13
N GLN A 49 1.46 6.02 -0.68
CA GLN A 49 1.77 6.89 -1.81
C GLN A 49 2.88 7.89 -1.46
N GLY A 50 3.95 7.87 -2.28
CA GLY A 50 5.10 8.76 -2.12
C GLY A 50 6.09 8.36 -1.01
N ARG A 51 5.83 7.30 -0.23
CA ARG A 51 6.68 6.87 0.90
C ARG A 51 7.62 5.72 0.55
N ALA A 52 7.23 4.89 -0.41
CA ALA A 52 8.07 3.80 -0.88
C ALA A 52 8.58 4.09 -2.30
N SER A 53 9.88 4.27 -2.47
CA SER A 53 10.47 4.43 -3.80
C SER A 53 10.18 3.20 -4.67
N GLY A 54 9.84 3.39 -5.95
CA GLY A 54 9.52 2.31 -6.87
C GLY A 54 8.15 1.64 -6.66
N VAL A 55 7.31 2.17 -5.76
CA VAL A 55 5.91 1.80 -5.62
C VAL A 55 5.06 2.85 -6.30
N ASN A 56 4.26 2.43 -7.27
CA ASN A 56 3.30 3.29 -7.95
C ASN A 56 1.89 2.93 -7.47
N ILE A 57 1.16 3.96 -7.08
CA ILE A 57 -0.21 3.82 -6.58
C ILE A 57 -1.12 4.65 -7.47
N ILE A 58 -2.07 3.98 -8.09
CA ILE A 58 -3.07 4.57 -8.96
C ILE A 58 -4.39 4.51 -8.20
N ASN A 59 -4.86 5.67 -7.76
CA ASN A 59 -6.16 5.77 -7.12
C ASN A 59 -7.26 5.65 -8.17
N ASP A 60 -8.29 4.88 -7.87
CA ASP A 60 -9.50 4.91 -8.65
C ASP A 60 -10.17 6.28 -8.48
N ALA A 61 -10.65 6.85 -9.57
CA ALA A 61 -11.36 8.12 -9.56
C ALA A 61 -12.77 8.00 -8.94
N THR A 62 -13.26 6.77 -8.78
CA THR A 62 -14.55 6.49 -8.17
C THR A 62 -14.48 6.70 -6.65
N PRO A 63 -15.42 7.43 -6.04
CA PRO A 63 -15.50 7.54 -4.58
C PRO A 63 -15.62 6.16 -3.93
N GLY A 64 -14.68 5.84 -3.00
CA GLY A 64 -14.60 4.53 -2.38
C GLY A 64 -13.93 3.43 -3.20
N GLY A 65 -13.44 3.73 -4.39
CA GLY A 65 -12.70 2.79 -5.24
C GLY A 65 -11.38 2.33 -4.62
N GLU A 66 -10.99 1.10 -4.93
CA GLU A 66 -9.73 0.54 -4.46
C GLU A 66 -8.56 1.09 -5.27
N ALA A 67 -7.49 1.48 -4.58
CA ALA A 67 -6.26 1.91 -5.23
C ALA A 67 -5.48 0.69 -5.75
N THR A 68 -4.99 0.79 -6.99
CA THR A 68 -4.10 -0.22 -7.57
C THR A 68 -2.67 0.07 -7.18
N VAL A 69 -2.00 -0.90 -6.54
CA VAL A 69 -0.59 -0.82 -6.15
C VAL A 69 0.25 -1.63 -7.12
N ARG A 70 1.37 -1.05 -7.59
CA ARG A 70 2.35 -1.72 -8.45
C ARG A 70 3.75 -1.45 -7.95
N ILE A 71 4.60 -2.48 -7.96
CA ILE A 71 6.00 -2.37 -7.59
C ILE A 71 6.84 -2.49 -8.86
N ARG A 72 7.68 -1.47 -9.15
CA ARG A 72 8.57 -1.40 -10.33
C ARG A 72 7.84 -1.47 -11.69
N GLY A 73 6.54 -1.16 -11.73
CA GLY A 73 5.76 -1.06 -12.97
C GLY A 73 5.13 -2.38 -13.43
N PHE A 74 5.19 -2.64 -14.73
CA PHE A 74 4.58 -3.83 -15.33
C PHE A 74 5.64 -4.92 -15.51
N GLY A 75 5.52 -6.03 -14.80
CA GLY A 75 6.41 -7.19 -14.91
C GLY A 75 5.87 -8.28 -15.84
N THR A 76 4.54 -8.33 -16.02
CA THR A 76 3.86 -9.38 -16.79
C THR A 76 2.70 -8.81 -17.61
N VAL A 77 2.25 -9.55 -18.63
CA VAL A 77 1.05 -9.19 -19.42
C VAL A 77 -0.25 -9.43 -18.63
N GLY A 78 -0.19 -10.18 -17.51
CA GLY A 78 -1.35 -10.52 -16.68
C GLY A 78 -1.50 -9.63 -15.46
N ASN A 79 -1.76 -10.25 -14.31
CA ASN A 79 -1.89 -9.55 -13.03
C ASN A 79 -0.52 -9.04 -12.55
N ASN A 80 -0.41 -7.74 -12.36
CA ASN A 80 0.79 -7.06 -11.86
C ASN A 80 0.65 -6.57 -10.40
N SER A 81 -0.36 -7.06 -9.68
CA SER A 81 -0.53 -6.75 -8.27
C SER A 81 0.55 -7.42 -7.43
N PRO A 82 1.09 -6.75 -6.41
CA PRO A 82 2.02 -7.37 -5.47
C PRO A 82 1.30 -8.39 -4.60
N LEU A 83 2.06 -9.32 -4.03
CA LEU A 83 1.57 -10.23 -3.01
C LEU A 83 1.52 -9.49 -1.67
N TYR A 84 0.40 -9.53 -0.98
CA TYR A 84 0.30 -9.05 0.39
C TYR A 84 0.55 -10.19 1.37
N VAL A 85 1.34 -9.93 2.41
CA VAL A 85 1.57 -10.87 3.50
C VAL A 85 1.23 -10.16 4.80
N ILE A 86 0.11 -10.55 5.41
CA ILE A 86 -0.40 -9.92 6.62
C ILE A 86 -0.13 -10.84 7.79
N ASP A 87 0.71 -10.41 8.74
CA ASP A 87 1.15 -11.20 9.89
C ASP A 87 1.64 -12.62 9.52
N GLY A 88 2.32 -12.73 8.37
CA GLY A 88 2.83 -13.99 7.85
C GLY A 88 1.86 -14.78 6.98
N VAL A 89 0.61 -14.34 6.83
CA VAL A 89 -0.40 -14.99 5.99
C VAL A 89 -0.48 -14.34 4.61
N PRO A 90 -0.21 -15.07 3.52
CA PRO A 90 -0.36 -14.54 2.16
C PRO A 90 -1.81 -14.24 1.82
N SER A 91 -2.05 -13.06 1.24
CA SER A 91 -3.35 -12.59 0.76
C SER A 91 -3.21 -11.93 -0.60
N ASP A 92 -4.19 -12.10 -1.47
CA ASP A 92 -4.22 -11.44 -2.79
C ASP A 92 -4.91 -10.06 -2.73
N SER A 93 -5.46 -9.69 -1.59
CA SER A 93 -6.20 -8.44 -1.39
C SER A 93 -5.76 -7.71 -0.12
N GLN A 94 -5.83 -6.40 -0.18
CA GLN A 94 -5.62 -5.48 0.95
C GLN A 94 -6.94 -5.02 1.60
N ALA A 95 -8.07 -5.49 1.10
CA ALA A 95 -9.40 -4.91 1.33
C ALA A 95 -9.83 -4.79 2.81
N ASN A 96 -9.23 -5.54 3.72
CA ASN A 96 -9.63 -5.58 5.13
C ASN A 96 -8.59 -4.99 6.10
N LEU A 97 -7.56 -4.31 5.58
CA LEU A 97 -6.55 -3.69 6.43
C LEU A 97 -7.00 -2.31 6.89
N ASN A 98 -7.25 -2.18 8.19
CA ASN A 98 -7.43 -0.87 8.78
C ASN A 98 -6.04 -0.23 9.01
N PRO A 99 -5.76 0.94 8.42
CA PRO A 99 -4.47 1.61 8.59
C PRO A 99 -4.08 1.85 10.04
N SER A 100 -5.03 2.05 10.94
CA SER A 100 -4.76 2.28 12.37
C SER A 100 -4.21 1.07 13.10
N ASP A 101 -4.42 -0.14 12.56
CA ASP A 101 -3.99 -1.39 13.17
C ASP A 101 -2.61 -1.84 12.69
N ILE A 102 -2.00 -1.12 11.75
CA ILE A 102 -0.69 -1.42 11.20
C ILE A 102 0.40 -0.92 12.15
N GLU A 103 1.40 -1.75 12.40
CA GLU A 103 2.62 -1.42 13.12
C GLU A 103 3.75 -1.05 12.16
N THR A 104 4.03 -1.93 11.18
CA THR A 104 5.05 -1.68 10.15
C THR A 104 4.63 -2.22 8.81
N ILE A 105 5.13 -1.59 7.74
CA ILE A 105 5.00 -2.06 6.37
C ILE A 105 6.39 -2.23 5.78
N GLN A 106 6.63 -3.38 5.17
CA GLN A 106 7.87 -3.67 4.48
C GLN A 106 7.57 -3.98 3.03
N VAL A 107 8.25 -3.30 2.12
CA VAL A 107 8.11 -3.52 0.69
C VAL A 107 9.34 -4.21 0.16
N LEU A 108 9.19 -5.48 -0.21
CA LEU A 108 10.21 -6.31 -0.82
C LEU A 108 10.12 -6.15 -2.33
N LYS A 109 11.07 -5.42 -2.90
CA LYS A 109 11.05 -5.05 -4.32
C LYS A 109 11.86 -6.01 -5.18
N ASP A 110 12.87 -6.65 -4.60
CA ASP A 110 13.76 -7.54 -5.32
C ASP A 110 13.33 -9.00 -5.22
N ALA A 111 13.54 -9.73 -6.31
CA ALA A 111 13.23 -11.15 -6.37
C ALA A 111 13.98 -11.99 -5.32
N SER A 112 15.19 -11.57 -4.92
CA SER A 112 15.96 -12.26 -3.87
C SER A 112 15.24 -12.20 -2.52
N ALA A 113 14.77 -11.02 -2.11
CA ALA A 113 14.04 -10.84 -0.86
C ALA A 113 12.63 -11.45 -0.94
N ALA A 114 12.01 -11.44 -2.13
CA ALA A 114 10.67 -11.96 -2.36
C ALA A 114 10.62 -13.48 -2.56
N SER A 115 11.78 -14.15 -2.85
CA SER A 115 11.86 -15.56 -3.19
C SER A 115 11.29 -16.52 -2.14
N ILE A 116 11.33 -16.11 -0.86
CA ILE A 116 10.78 -16.86 0.27
C ILE A 116 9.28 -17.12 0.11
N TYR A 117 8.57 -16.22 -0.61
CA TYR A 117 7.14 -16.29 -0.85
C TYR A 117 6.78 -17.00 -2.16
N GLY A 118 7.77 -17.55 -2.86
CA GLY A 118 7.62 -18.35 -4.07
C GLY A 118 7.25 -17.55 -5.32
N ALA A 119 6.74 -18.25 -6.34
CA ALA A 119 6.45 -17.68 -7.68
C ALA A 119 5.42 -16.53 -7.65
N ARG A 120 4.52 -16.51 -6.68
CA ARG A 120 3.51 -15.43 -6.51
C ARG A 120 4.13 -14.08 -6.16
N ALA A 121 5.35 -14.07 -5.68
CA ALA A 121 6.10 -12.88 -5.30
C ALA A 121 6.82 -12.18 -6.47
N GLY A 122 6.64 -12.65 -7.70
CA GLY A 122 7.32 -12.12 -8.89
C GLY A 122 7.08 -10.63 -9.14
N ASN A 123 5.94 -10.09 -8.71
CA ASN A 123 5.59 -8.67 -8.81
C ASN A 123 5.97 -7.87 -7.55
N GLY A 124 6.75 -8.46 -6.64
CA GLY A 124 7.08 -7.89 -5.33
C GLY A 124 6.12 -8.30 -4.23
N VAL A 125 6.52 -8.06 -2.99
CA VAL A 125 5.75 -8.42 -1.79
C VAL A 125 5.62 -7.21 -0.88
N ILE A 126 4.44 -7.02 -0.33
CA ILE A 126 4.15 -6.06 0.72
C ILE A 126 3.85 -6.83 1.99
N VAL A 127 4.78 -6.82 2.92
CA VAL A 127 4.62 -7.45 4.24
C VAL A 127 4.06 -6.42 5.20
N VAL A 128 2.93 -6.74 5.80
CA VAL A 128 2.25 -5.89 6.78
C VAL A 128 2.28 -6.59 8.13
N THR A 129 2.81 -5.92 9.12
CA THR A 129 2.77 -6.36 10.51
C THR A 129 1.74 -5.53 11.25
N THR A 130 0.79 -6.19 11.91
CA THR A 130 -0.23 -5.50 12.70
C THR A 130 0.20 -5.34 14.15
N LYS A 131 -0.39 -4.34 14.81
CA LYS A 131 -0.14 -4.06 16.23
C LYS A 131 -0.59 -5.24 17.09
N LYS A 132 0.32 -5.75 17.90
CA LYS A 132 0.01 -6.82 18.86
C LYS A 132 -0.38 -6.25 20.21
N GLY A 133 -1.25 -6.96 20.92
CA GLY A 133 -1.60 -6.65 22.30
C GLY A 133 -0.36 -6.72 23.20
N LYS A 134 -0.19 -5.70 24.06
CA LYS A 134 0.88 -5.68 25.07
C LYS A 134 0.28 -6.04 26.42
N LEU A 135 0.99 -6.86 27.21
CA LEU A 135 0.61 -7.17 28.58
C LEU A 135 0.68 -5.87 29.42
N GLY A 136 -0.40 -5.56 30.15
CA GLY A 136 -0.46 -4.37 30.98
C GLY A 136 -1.90 -3.95 31.28
N LYS A 137 -2.05 -2.75 31.85
CA LYS A 137 -3.37 -2.17 32.11
C LYS A 137 -4.09 -1.91 30.77
N PRO A 138 -5.38 -2.25 30.63
CA PRO A 138 -6.12 -2.00 29.42
C PRO A 138 -6.15 -0.50 29.09
N LYS A 139 -5.84 -0.16 27.83
CA LYS A 139 -5.95 1.21 27.30
C LYS A 139 -7.07 1.22 26.28
N ILE A 140 -8.11 1.99 26.54
CA ILE A 140 -9.21 2.18 25.62
C ILE A 140 -8.92 3.47 24.82
N LYS A 141 -8.82 3.34 23.50
CA LYS A 141 -8.73 4.47 22.58
C LYS A 141 -10.01 4.51 21.75
N PHE A 142 -10.62 5.66 21.68
CA PHE A 142 -11.73 5.92 20.77
C PHE A 142 -11.29 6.97 19.76
N SER A 143 -11.40 6.69 18.49
CA SER A 143 -11.15 7.63 17.42
C SER A 143 -12.30 7.56 16.40
N THR A 144 -12.76 8.72 15.94
CA THR A 144 -13.75 8.82 14.89
C THR A 144 -13.25 9.75 13.80
N TYR A 145 -13.53 9.39 12.57
CA TYR A 145 -13.22 10.19 11.40
C TYR A 145 -14.49 10.34 10.56
N HIS A 146 -14.77 11.55 10.14
CA HIS A 146 -15.83 11.84 9.20
C HIS A 146 -15.26 12.58 8.01
N GLY A 147 -15.51 12.07 6.81
CA GLY A 147 -15.05 12.67 5.58
C GLY A 147 -16.11 12.56 4.49
N THR A 148 -16.19 13.55 3.62
CA THR A 148 -17.02 13.53 2.43
C THR A 148 -16.13 13.56 1.20
N GLN A 149 -16.44 12.71 0.23
CA GLN A 149 -15.74 12.64 -1.04
C GLN A 149 -16.74 12.90 -2.16
N ASN A 150 -16.46 13.91 -2.95
CA ASN A 150 -17.26 14.28 -4.12
C ASN A 150 -16.38 14.25 -5.36
N ALA A 151 -16.98 13.93 -6.51
CA ALA A 151 -16.28 14.07 -7.79
C ALA A 151 -15.91 15.54 -7.99
N ALA A 152 -14.65 15.81 -8.31
CA ALA A 152 -14.16 17.18 -8.50
C ALA A 152 -14.74 17.84 -9.76
N LYS A 153 -15.06 17.05 -10.78
CA LYS A 153 -15.67 17.49 -12.04
C LYS A 153 -16.36 16.31 -12.70
N ASP A 154 -17.61 16.51 -13.04
CA ASP A 154 -18.30 15.64 -14.00
C ASP A 154 -17.91 16.09 -15.40
N VAL A 155 -17.61 15.13 -16.28
CA VAL A 155 -17.44 15.42 -17.71
C VAL A 155 -18.84 15.41 -18.31
N ASP A 156 -19.29 16.55 -18.79
CA ASP A 156 -20.51 16.65 -19.57
C ASP A 156 -20.31 15.84 -20.87
N ALA A 157 -20.75 14.60 -20.85
CA ALA A 157 -20.78 13.79 -22.06
C ALA A 157 -21.93 14.27 -22.95
N LEU A 158 -21.67 14.38 -24.24
CA LEU A 158 -22.71 14.67 -25.23
C LEU A 158 -23.82 13.62 -25.09
N ASN A 159 -25.05 14.06 -24.98
CA ASN A 159 -26.19 13.16 -25.04
C ASN A 159 -26.33 12.61 -26.47
N ALA A 160 -27.15 11.56 -26.64
CA ALA A 160 -27.28 10.89 -27.93
C ALA A 160 -27.73 11.81 -29.07
N ARG A 161 -28.50 12.86 -28.75
CA ARG A 161 -28.96 13.84 -29.72
C ARG A 161 -27.83 14.77 -30.16
N ASP A 162 -27.08 15.31 -29.22
CA ASP A 162 -25.98 16.22 -29.48
C ASP A 162 -24.83 15.50 -30.18
N LEU A 163 -24.59 14.23 -29.82
CA LEU A 163 -23.63 13.37 -30.54
C LEU A 163 -24.07 13.13 -31.98
N GLY A 164 -25.36 12.87 -32.22
CA GLY A 164 -25.92 12.67 -33.55
C GLY A 164 -25.79 13.93 -34.41
N GLU A 165 -26.05 15.10 -33.85
CA GLU A 165 -25.89 16.40 -34.52
C GLU A 165 -24.41 16.68 -34.84
N TYR A 166 -23.51 16.41 -33.89
CA TYR A 166 -22.07 16.56 -34.11
C TYR A 166 -21.56 15.66 -35.24
N LEU A 167 -21.96 14.37 -35.25
CA LEU A 167 -21.57 13.42 -36.30
C LEU A 167 -22.14 13.81 -37.69
N TYR A 168 -23.37 14.34 -37.72
CA TYR A 168 -23.98 14.80 -38.97
C TYR A 168 -23.22 15.99 -39.59
N PHE A 169 -22.71 16.92 -38.78
CA PHE A 169 -21.91 18.03 -39.24
C PHE A 169 -20.42 17.68 -39.48
N ALA A 170 -19.91 16.61 -38.90
CA ALA A 170 -18.52 16.16 -39.10
C ALA A 170 -18.31 15.38 -40.42
N ASP A 171 -19.39 14.91 -41.04
CA ASP A 171 -19.38 14.13 -42.31
C ASP A 171 -19.57 15.03 -43.54
N VAL A 172 -19.56 16.35 -43.41
CA VAL A 172 -19.59 17.36 -44.46
C VAL A 172 -18.22 18.06 -44.50
#